data_55a0e6060d27efcc0dce663edc5697ba
#
_entry.id   55a0e6060d27efcc0dce663edc5697ba
#
_cell.length_a   1.000
_cell.length_b   1.000
_cell.length_c   1.000
_cell.angle_alpha   90.00
_cell.angle_beta   90.00
_cell.angle_gamma   90.00
#
_symmetry.space_group_name_H-M   'P 1'
#
loop_
_entity.id
_entity.type
_entity.pdbx_description
1 polymer ?
#
loop_
_entity_poly.entity_id
_entity_poly.type
_entity_poly.pdbx_seq_one_letter_code
_entity_poly.pdbx_strand_id
1 'polypeptide(L)'
;LCIDKDIACGVYPRKHIHFERIKEILTKNPNASNEEIEARTLGYNLNFDDPNNLVHEHGFFKVNEAATGMMLTKREVFTTMMKKFPERKYESDQIVNGKNYKSDNCYDLFAVGPYKTLDQKRYLSEDYYFSRLWTEHCGGEIWADIASPLTHFGNRGFKGNVGYTFTKVDG
;
A
#
# COMPACT_ATOMS: atom_id res chain seq x y z
N LEU A 1 -8.91 12.56 9.85
CA LEU A 1 -7.56 12.07 9.55
C LEU A 1 -6.56 13.09 10.09
N CYS A 2 -5.46 12.61 10.70
CA CYS A 2 -4.39 13.47 11.20
C CYS A 2 -3.58 14.10 10.06
N ILE A 3 -3.78 13.64 8.82
CA ILE A 3 -3.06 14.08 7.63
C ILE A 3 -4.08 14.38 6.50
N ASP A 4 -3.98 15.55 5.91
CA ASP A 4 -4.82 15.97 4.77
C ASP A 4 -4.12 15.62 3.45
N LYS A 5 -4.11 14.35 3.11
CA LYS A 5 -3.53 13.81 1.86
C LYS A 5 -4.63 13.20 0.99
N ASP A 6 -4.36 13.09 -0.31
CA ASP A 6 -5.33 12.58 -1.26
C ASP A 6 -5.57 11.08 -1.11
N ILE A 7 -4.50 10.34 -0.81
CA ILE A 7 -4.55 8.92 -0.49
C ILE A 7 -3.76 8.65 0.79
N ALA A 8 -4.42 8.02 1.77
CA ALA A 8 -3.80 7.50 2.98
C ALA A 8 -4.12 6.01 3.13
N CYS A 9 -3.12 5.19 3.44
CA CYS A 9 -3.30 3.75 3.59
C CYS A 9 -2.69 3.23 4.89
N GLY A 10 -3.34 2.22 5.47
CA GLY A 10 -2.81 1.47 6.60
C GLY A 10 -1.86 0.36 6.11
N VAL A 11 -0.79 0.15 6.85
CA VAL A 11 0.22 -0.85 6.52
C VAL A 11 -0.01 -2.12 7.35
N TYR A 12 -0.37 -3.19 6.69
CA TYR A 12 -0.57 -4.50 7.31
C TYR A 12 0.50 -5.50 6.85
N PRO A 13 0.86 -6.48 7.71
CA PRO A 13 1.90 -7.45 7.38
C PRO A 13 1.44 -8.46 6.33
N ARG A 14 2.40 -9.02 5.61
CA ARG A 14 2.18 -10.23 4.81
C ARG A 14 1.90 -11.42 5.73
N LYS A 15 1.15 -12.41 5.24
CA LYS A 15 0.84 -13.66 5.97
C LYS A 15 2.01 -14.65 5.92
N HIS A 16 3.21 -14.17 6.19
CA HIS A 16 4.43 -14.96 6.20
C HIS A 16 5.38 -14.46 7.29
N ILE A 17 5.97 -15.40 8.07
CA ILE A 17 6.93 -15.12 9.09
C ILE A 17 8.31 -15.58 8.63
N HIS A 18 9.26 -14.67 8.68
CA HIS A 18 10.67 -14.91 8.39
C HIS A 18 11.41 -15.31 9.67
N PHE A 19 11.25 -16.55 10.09
CA PHE A 19 11.87 -17.07 11.32
C PHE A 19 13.40 -16.96 11.33
N GLU A 20 14.02 -17.00 10.18
CA GLU A 20 15.46 -16.81 9.99
C GLU A 20 15.96 -15.46 10.50
N ARG A 21 15.09 -14.43 10.55
CA ARG A 21 15.43 -13.10 11.06
C ARG A 21 15.54 -13.02 12.58
N ILE A 22 14.98 -13.97 13.33
CA ILE A 22 14.96 -13.93 14.80
C ILE A 22 16.38 -13.86 15.35
N LYS A 23 17.29 -14.67 14.82
CA LYS A 23 18.69 -14.67 15.27
C LYS A 23 19.37 -13.32 15.03
N GLU A 24 19.15 -12.71 13.91
CA GLU A 24 19.69 -11.38 13.57
C GLU A 24 19.13 -10.30 14.50
N ILE A 25 17.81 -10.32 14.73
CA ILE A 25 17.13 -9.38 15.63
C ILE A 25 17.72 -9.45 17.02
N LEU A 26 17.84 -10.66 17.61
CA LEU A 26 18.37 -10.85 18.95
C LEU A 26 19.88 -10.57 19.04
N THR A 27 20.62 -10.72 17.95
CA THR A 27 22.03 -10.32 17.91
C THR A 27 22.19 -8.80 17.98
N LYS A 28 21.29 -8.06 17.31
CA LYS A 28 21.31 -6.59 17.28
C LYS A 28 20.68 -5.98 18.55
N ASN A 29 19.63 -6.60 19.06
CA ASN A 29 18.92 -6.19 20.27
C ASN A 29 18.60 -7.42 21.14
N PRO A 30 19.48 -7.83 22.07
CA PRO A 30 19.23 -8.97 22.94
C PRO A 30 18.02 -8.81 23.86
N ASN A 31 17.57 -7.57 24.09
CA ASN A 31 16.43 -7.23 24.94
C ASN A 31 15.15 -6.92 24.14
N ALA A 32 15.11 -7.28 22.85
CA ALA A 32 13.92 -7.06 22.03
C ALA A 32 12.68 -7.70 22.65
N SER A 33 11.58 -6.97 22.71
CA SER A 33 10.31 -7.51 23.18
C SER A 33 9.75 -8.54 22.19
N ASN A 34 8.86 -9.41 22.67
CA ASN A 34 8.19 -10.38 21.80
C ASN A 34 7.41 -9.68 20.65
N GLU A 35 6.82 -8.53 20.92
CA GLU A 35 6.11 -7.72 19.92
C GLU A 35 7.05 -7.17 18.85
N GLU A 36 8.23 -6.71 19.26
CA GLU A 36 9.27 -6.25 18.33
C GLU A 36 9.80 -7.41 17.47
N ILE A 37 10.08 -8.56 18.08
CA ILE A 37 10.52 -9.75 17.36
C ILE A 37 9.46 -10.17 16.34
N GLU A 38 8.18 -10.28 16.75
CA GLU A 38 7.08 -10.62 15.84
C GLU A 38 7.01 -9.63 14.67
N ALA A 39 6.95 -8.32 14.95
CA ALA A 39 6.83 -7.30 13.93
C ALA A 39 8.00 -7.28 12.92
N ARG A 40 9.25 -7.46 13.40
CA ARG A 40 10.44 -7.48 12.53
C ARG A 40 10.61 -8.78 11.75
N THR A 41 9.96 -9.87 12.16
CA THR A 41 9.94 -11.13 11.39
C THR A 41 8.91 -11.13 10.28
N LEU A 42 8.01 -10.14 10.23
CA LEU A 42 7.02 -9.99 9.17
C LEU A 42 7.58 -9.17 7.99
N GLY A 43 7.02 -9.39 6.80
CA GLY A 43 7.24 -8.57 5.64
C GLY A 43 6.07 -7.60 5.43
N TYR A 44 6.33 -6.44 4.83
CA TYR A 44 5.32 -5.43 4.51
C TYR A 44 5.36 -5.05 3.04
N ASN A 45 4.22 -4.67 2.47
CA ASN A 45 4.12 -4.18 1.10
C ASN A 45 4.23 -2.65 1.09
N LEU A 46 5.47 -2.18 1.13
CA LEU A 46 5.80 -0.76 1.02
C LEU A 46 6.90 -0.59 -0.02
N ASN A 47 6.65 0.25 -1.01
CA ASN A 47 7.63 0.58 -2.04
C ASN A 47 7.84 2.08 -2.07
N PHE A 48 9.10 2.49 -1.89
CA PHE A 48 9.56 3.87 -1.88
C PHE A 48 10.29 4.19 -3.19
N ASP A 49 10.31 5.47 -3.58
CA ASP A 49 11.13 5.94 -4.70
C ASP A 49 12.60 5.77 -4.38
N ASP A 50 13.02 6.30 -3.24
CA ASP A 50 14.38 6.21 -2.74
C ASP A 50 14.36 5.70 -1.30
N PRO A 51 14.73 4.43 -1.06
CA PRO A 51 14.79 3.87 0.30
C PRO A 51 15.78 4.58 1.23
N ASN A 52 16.75 5.35 0.67
CA ASN A 52 17.74 6.08 1.45
C ASN A 52 17.26 7.48 1.83
N ASN A 53 16.19 7.98 1.19
CA ASN A 53 15.64 9.32 1.41
C ASN A 53 14.13 9.25 1.62
N LEU A 54 13.72 8.74 2.77
CA LEU A 54 12.31 8.55 3.12
C LEU A 54 11.67 9.90 3.49
N VAL A 55 10.61 10.27 2.78
CA VAL A 55 9.79 11.42 3.10
C VAL A 55 8.71 11.01 4.08
N HIS A 56 8.64 11.68 5.23
CA HIS A 56 7.67 11.36 6.28
C HIS A 56 7.05 12.61 6.90
N GLU A 57 5.80 12.47 7.36
CA GLU A 57 5.03 13.52 8.03
C GLU A 57 4.03 12.86 8.99
N HIS A 58 4.02 13.28 10.26
CA HIS A 58 3.03 12.85 11.28
C HIS A 58 2.81 11.33 11.39
N GLY A 59 3.87 10.54 11.29
CA GLY A 59 3.79 9.07 11.36
C GLY A 59 3.35 8.40 10.06
N PHE A 60 3.32 9.14 8.97
CA PHE A 60 3.10 8.61 7.61
C PHE A 60 4.36 8.72 6.78
N PHE A 61 4.58 7.75 5.92
CA PHE A 61 5.61 7.79 4.89
C PHE A 61 5.00 7.93 3.51
N LYS A 62 5.62 8.77 2.68
CA LYS A 62 5.29 8.85 1.25
C LYS A 62 5.78 7.59 0.55
N VAL A 63 4.91 6.96 -0.23
CA VAL A 63 5.19 5.70 -0.95
C VAL A 63 4.72 5.79 -2.40
N ASN A 64 5.31 4.98 -3.27
CA ASN A 64 4.90 4.90 -4.67
C ASN A 64 3.84 3.86 -4.92
N GLU A 65 3.88 2.78 -4.16
CA GLU A 65 2.94 1.67 -4.28
C GLU A 65 2.48 1.27 -2.89
N ALA A 66 1.17 1.10 -2.73
CA ALA A 66 0.54 0.69 -1.49
C ALA A 66 -0.53 -0.37 -1.76
N ALA A 67 -0.72 -1.24 -0.79
CA ALA A 67 -1.80 -2.23 -0.83
C ALA A 67 -3.16 -1.59 -0.48
N THR A 68 -4.23 -2.03 -1.13
CA THR A 68 -5.57 -1.43 -1.02
C THR A 68 -6.44 -2.01 0.09
N GLY A 69 -5.94 -2.99 0.87
CA GLY A 69 -6.71 -3.64 1.94
C GLY A 69 -7.21 -2.68 3.03
N MET A 70 -6.52 -1.56 3.24
CA MET A 70 -6.97 -0.42 4.04
C MET A 70 -6.48 0.87 3.39
N MET A 71 -7.29 1.45 2.50
CA MET A 71 -6.95 2.66 1.76
C MET A 71 -8.10 3.64 1.81
N LEU A 72 -7.81 4.86 2.24
CA LEU A 72 -8.70 6.01 2.18
C LEU A 72 -8.29 6.88 1.02
N THR A 73 -9.22 7.13 0.11
CA THR A 73 -8.97 7.89 -1.11
C THR A 73 -10.02 8.99 -1.24
N LYS A 74 -9.58 10.21 -1.43
CA LYS A 74 -10.49 11.33 -1.74
C LYS A 74 -11.18 11.08 -3.09
N ARG A 75 -12.43 11.52 -3.23
CA ARG A 75 -13.19 11.41 -4.49
C ARG A 75 -12.46 12.06 -5.66
N GLU A 76 -11.77 13.15 -5.40
CA GLU A 76 -11.02 13.94 -6.40
C GLU A 76 -9.94 13.13 -7.11
N VAL A 77 -9.35 12.15 -6.44
CA VAL A 77 -8.40 11.20 -7.04
C VAL A 77 -9.06 10.46 -8.20
N PHE A 78 -10.22 9.84 -7.93
CA PHE A 78 -10.95 9.10 -8.96
C PHE A 78 -11.40 9.99 -10.10
N THR A 79 -11.94 11.17 -9.81
CA THR A 79 -12.39 12.09 -10.85
C THR A 79 -11.24 12.63 -11.70
N THR A 80 -10.06 12.82 -11.11
CA THR A 80 -8.85 13.22 -11.84
C THR A 80 -8.36 12.08 -12.72
N MET A 81 -8.32 10.85 -12.20
CA MET A 81 -7.90 9.68 -12.96
C MET A 81 -8.85 9.39 -14.13
N MET A 82 -10.17 9.45 -13.91
CA MET A 82 -11.17 9.27 -14.98
C MET A 82 -11.01 10.28 -16.12
N LYS A 83 -10.68 11.53 -15.78
CA LYS A 83 -10.39 12.56 -16.80
C LYS A 83 -9.06 12.30 -17.53
N LYS A 84 -8.05 11.79 -16.82
CA LYS A 84 -6.73 11.51 -17.36
C LYS A 84 -6.72 10.29 -18.27
N PHE A 85 -7.57 9.29 -18.00
CA PHE A 85 -7.61 7.99 -18.66
C PHE A 85 -9.03 7.69 -19.20
N PRO A 86 -9.57 8.51 -20.13
CA PRO A 86 -10.92 8.30 -20.67
C PRO A 86 -11.06 6.97 -21.43
N GLU A 87 -9.94 6.43 -21.96
CA GLU A 87 -9.87 5.14 -22.67
C GLU A 87 -10.09 3.94 -21.75
N ARG A 88 -10.02 4.15 -20.41
CA ARG A 88 -10.27 3.09 -19.43
C ARG A 88 -11.74 2.97 -19.03
N LYS A 89 -12.61 3.80 -19.60
CA LYS A 89 -14.06 3.67 -19.40
C LYS A 89 -14.57 2.39 -20.05
N TYR A 90 -15.42 1.65 -19.33
CA TYR A 90 -16.07 0.45 -19.85
C TYR A 90 -17.57 0.46 -19.53
N GLU A 91 -18.32 -0.38 -20.24
CA GLU A 91 -19.72 -0.63 -19.93
C GLU A 91 -19.82 -1.85 -19.01
N SER A 92 -20.59 -1.71 -17.93
CA SER A 92 -20.84 -2.82 -17.01
C SER A 92 -21.88 -3.77 -17.60
N ASP A 93 -21.61 -5.07 -17.53
CA ASP A 93 -22.56 -6.14 -17.85
C ASP A 93 -23.36 -6.61 -16.62
N GLN A 94 -23.20 -5.95 -15.49
CA GLN A 94 -23.94 -6.28 -14.27
C GLN A 94 -25.44 -6.03 -14.43
N ILE A 95 -26.22 -6.95 -13.89
CA ILE A 95 -27.67 -6.85 -13.82
C ILE A 95 -28.09 -6.48 -12.39
N VAL A 96 -28.70 -5.32 -12.21
CA VAL A 96 -29.24 -4.87 -10.92
C VAL A 96 -30.76 -4.74 -11.07
N ASN A 97 -31.52 -5.43 -10.22
CA ASN A 97 -33.00 -5.45 -10.26
C ASN A 97 -33.55 -5.82 -11.65
N GLY A 98 -32.94 -6.79 -12.34
CA GLY A 98 -33.36 -7.26 -13.65
C GLY A 98 -33.06 -6.32 -14.83
N LYS A 99 -32.25 -5.28 -14.62
CA LYS A 99 -31.83 -4.32 -15.67
C LYS A 99 -30.32 -4.21 -15.71
N ASN A 100 -29.78 -3.99 -16.90
CA ASN A 100 -28.34 -3.72 -17.04
C ASN A 100 -27.98 -2.46 -16.26
N TYR A 101 -26.98 -2.57 -15.40
CA TYR A 101 -26.44 -1.44 -14.66
C TYR A 101 -25.69 -0.51 -15.60
N LYS A 102 -26.11 0.74 -15.66
CA LYS A 102 -25.44 1.79 -16.43
C LYS A 102 -24.89 2.84 -15.49
N SER A 103 -23.60 3.12 -15.60
CA SER A 103 -22.95 4.18 -14.83
C SER A 103 -21.89 4.87 -15.68
N ASP A 104 -21.79 6.16 -15.54
CA ASP A 104 -20.73 6.96 -16.15
C ASP A 104 -19.39 6.83 -15.41
N ASN A 105 -19.39 6.17 -14.25
CA ASN A 105 -18.23 6.02 -13.37
C ASN A 105 -17.56 4.63 -13.45
N CYS A 106 -17.86 3.83 -14.48
CA CYS A 106 -17.22 2.54 -14.70
C CYS A 106 -15.88 2.73 -15.43
N TYR A 107 -14.79 2.67 -14.67
CA TYR A 107 -13.42 2.80 -15.18
C TYR A 107 -12.51 1.71 -14.62
N ASP A 108 -11.69 1.12 -15.47
CA ASP A 108 -10.67 0.14 -15.09
C ASP A 108 -9.41 0.85 -14.55
N LEU A 109 -9.52 1.40 -13.34
CA LEU A 109 -8.42 2.06 -12.64
C LEU A 109 -7.57 1.09 -11.81
N PHE A 110 -8.10 -0.12 -11.55
CA PHE A 110 -7.44 -1.20 -10.81
C PHE A 110 -7.09 -2.37 -11.75
N ALA A 111 -6.53 -2.05 -12.90
CA ALA A 111 -6.11 -3.05 -13.88
C ALA A 111 -5.02 -3.97 -13.32
N VAL A 112 -4.92 -5.17 -13.88
CA VAL A 112 -3.83 -6.11 -13.61
C VAL A 112 -3.12 -6.39 -14.92
N GLY A 113 -1.79 -6.23 -14.95
CA GLY A 113 -1.09 -6.50 -16.19
C GLY A 113 0.34 -5.93 -16.28
N PRO A 114 0.93 -6.06 -17.48
CA PRO A 114 2.25 -5.50 -17.75
C PRO A 114 2.20 -3.97 -17.68
N TYR A 115 3.12 -3.42 -16.92
CA TYR A 115 3.30 -1.99 -16.75
C TYR A 115 4.78 -1.63 -17.00
N LYS A 116 5.02 -0.61 -17.80
CA LYS A 116 6.36 -0.12 -18.09
C LYS A 116 6.61 1.12 -17.22
N THR A 117 7.45 0.98 -16.23
CA THR A 117 8.07 2.13 -15.54
C THR A 117 9.25 2.64 -16.34
N LEU A 118 9.89 3.73 -15.89
CA LEU A 118 11.09 4.27 -16.53
C LEU A 118 12.22 3.22 -16.62
N ASP A 119 12.34 2.38 -15.60
CA ASP A 119 13.50 1.46 -15.44
C ASP A 119 13.15 -0.01 -15.69
N GLN A 120 11.88 -0.41 -15.63
CA GLN A 120 11.49 -1.81 -15.65
C GLN A 120 10.18 -2.04 -16.39
N LYS A 121 10.04 -3.23 -16.96
CA LYS A 121 8.76 -3.77 -17.37
C LYS A 121 8.32 -4.78 -16.31
N ARG A 122 7.31 -4.42 -15.52
CA ARG A 122 6.78 -5.24 -14.43
C ARG A 122 5.37 -5.72 -14.75
N TYR A 123 4.97 -6.83 -14.16
CA TYR A 123 3.57 -7.23 -14.10
C TYR A 123 3.02 -6.76 -12.75
N LEU A 124 2.08 -5.83 -12.76
CA LEU A 124 1.53 -5.23 -11.55
C LEU A 124 0.18 -5.85 -11.18
N SER A 125 -0.03 -6.01 -9.87
CA SER A 125 -1.33 -6.25 -9.28
C SER A 125 -2.19 -5.00 -9.34
N GLU A 126 -3.46 -5.14 -9.06
CA GLU A 126 -4.47 -4.07 -9.12
C GLU A 126 -4.11 -2.85 -8.26
N ASP A 127 -3.62 -3.10 -7.04
CA ASP A 127 -3.24 -2.08 -6.07
C ASP A 127 -2.01 -1.29 -6.54
N TYR A 128 -0.99 -1.96 -7.05
CA TYR A 128 0.21 -1.32 -7.57
C TYR A 128 -0.05 -0.61 -8.90
N TYR A 129 -0.91 -1.18 -9.74
CA TYR A 129 -1.30 -0.54 -11.00
C TYR A 129 -2.02 0.79 -10.75
N PHE A 130 -3.02 0.78 -9.85
CA PHE A 130 -3.72 1.99 -9.40
C PHE A 130 -2.75 3.03 -8.82
N SER A 131 -1.85 2.59 -7.93
CA SER A 131 -0.84 3.45 -7.31
C SER A 131 0.02 4.15 -8.36
N ARG A 132 0.52 3.41 -9.36
CA ARG A 132 1.36 3.97 -10.44
C ARG A 132 0.60 4.91 -11.38
N LEU A 133 -0.65 4.61 -11.70
CA LEU A 133 -1.47 5.55 -12.47
C LEU A 133 -1.60 6.89 -11.74
N TRP A 134 -1.79 6.84 -10.42
CA TRP A 134 -1.93 8.06 -9.62
C TRP A 134 -0.61 8.80 -9.48
N THR A 135 0.46 8.14 -9.06
CA THR A 135 1.75 8.79 -8.75
C THR A 135 2.50 9.24 -10.01
N GLU A 136 2.58 8.40 -11.04
CA GLU A 136 3.39 8.70 -12.24
C GLU A 136 2.66 9.56 -13.27
N HIS A 137 1.35 9.38 -13.42
CA HIS A 137 0.62 10.05 -14.50
C HIS A 137 -0.27 11.20 -14.05
N CYS A 138 -0.73 11.19 -12.79
CA CYS A 138 -1.53 12.27 -12.23
C CYS A 138 -0.69 13.20 -11.32
N GLY A 139 0.56 12.83 -11.00
CA GLY A 139 1.44 13.61 -10.13
C GLY A 139 0.98 13.64 -8.67
N GLY A 140 0.16 12.67 -8.27
CA GLY A 140 -0.37 12.59 -6.92
C GLY A 140 0.55 11.87 -5.94
N GLU A 141 0.15 11.84 -4.68
CA GLU A 141 0.92 11.24 -3.59
C GLU A 141 0.10 10.18 -2.86
N ILE A 142 0.79 9.15 -2.36
CA ILE A 142 0.23 8.12 -1.49
C ILE A 142 1.03 8.14 -0.18
N TRP A 143 0.31 8.13 0.93
CA TRP A 143 0.90 8.20 2.26
C TRP A 143 0.49 7.00 3.09
N ALA A 144 1.48 6.28 3.62
CA ALA A 144 1.31 5.04 4.38
C ALA A 144 1.47 5.29 5.87
N ASP A 145 0.46 4.96 6.66
CA ASP A 145 0.49 5.01 8.12
C ASP A 145 1.40 3.90 8.65
N ILE A 146 2.53 4.28 9.24
CA ILE A 146 3.48 3.35 9.85
C ILE A 146 3.36 3.30 11.36
N ALA A 147 2.60 4.20 11.96
CA ALA A 147 2.47 4.30 13.41
C ALA A 147 1.38 3.36 13.96
N SER A 148 0.34 3.08 13.18
CA SER A 148 -0.78 2.25 13.62
C SER A 148 -0.50 0.77 13.41
N PRO A 149 -0.54 -0.06 14.47
CA PRO A 149 -0.39 -1.50 14.34
C PRO A 149 -1.65 -2.11 13.71
N LEU A 150 -1.47 -2.94 12.67
CA LEU A 150 -2.56 -3.65 12.03
C LEU A 150 -2.35 -5.16 12.07
N THR A 151 -3.46 -5.90 12.16
CA THR A 151 -3.45 -7.36 12.13
C THR A 151 -4.04 -7.87 10.82
N HIS A 152 -3.29 -8.69 10.11
CA HIS A 152 -3.76 -9.37 8.92
C HIS A 152 -4.20 -10.79 9.25
N PHE A 153 -5.48 -11.09 9.14
CA PHE A 153 -6.02 -12.41 9.44
C PHE A 153 -5.88 -13.38 8.25
N GLY A 154 -5.46 -14.60 8.54
CA GLY A 154 -5.39 -15.75 7.66
C GLY A 154 -5.81 -16.98 8.44
N ASN A 155 -5.05 -18.09 8.35
CA ASN A 155 -5.20 -19.26 9.23
C ASN A 155 -4.92 -18.92 10.70
N ARG A 156 -4.27 -17.78 10.92
CA ARG A 156 -4.05 -17.13 12.21
C ARG A 156 -3.98 -15.61 12.00
N GLY A 157 -3.98 -14.83 13.08
CA GLY A 157 -3.67 -13.40 13.03
C GLY A 157 -2.16 -13.17 12.85
N PHE A 158 -1.80 -12.31 11.91
CA PHE A 158 -0.44 -11.78 11.76
C PHE A 158 -0.46 -10.34 12.26
N LYS A 159 -0.07 -10.14 13.52
CA LYS A 159 -0.05 -8.81 14.15
C LYS A 159 1.24 -8.11 13.77
N GLY A 160 1.14 -7.02 13.04
CA GLY A 160 2.28 -6.24 12.59
C GLY A 160 2.27 -4.84 13.16
N ASN A 161 3.47 -4.31 13.36
CA ASN A 161 3.73 -2.90 13.58
C ASN A 161 4.96 -2.54 12.74
N VAL A 162 4.70 -1.99 11.57
CA VAL A 162 5.76 -1.66 10.61
C VAL A 162 6.71 -0.58 11.17
N GLY A 163 6.28 0.21 12.14
CA GLY A 163 7.10 1.21 12.80
C GLY A 163 8.40 0.65 13.36
N TYR A 164 8.39 -0.57 13.89
CA TYR A 164 9.63 -1.23 14.36
C TYR A 164 10.67 -1.47 13.26
N THR A 165 10.27 -1.49 12.00
CA THR A 165 11.20 -1.65 10.86
C THR A 165 12.07 -0.41 10.68
N PHE A 166 11.56 0.77 11.06
CA PHE A 166 12.20 2.08 10.87
C PHE A 166 12.87 2.61 12.14
N THR A 167 12.64 2.00 13.31
CA THR A 167 13.36 2.38 14.53
C THR A 167 14.80 1.92 14.43
N LYS A 168 15.75 2.83 14.68
CA LYS A 168 17.14 2.43 14.91
C LYS A 168 17.18 1.60 16.20
N VAL A 169 17.90 0.49 16.16
CA VAL A 169 18.29 -0.21 17.37
C VAL A 169 19.42 0.64 17.94
N ASP A 170 19.11 1.48 18.94
CA ASP A 170 20.14 2.17 19.71
C ASP A 170 20.93 1.09 20.44
N GLY A 171 22.19 0.90 20.01
CA GLY A 171 23.12 -0.04 20.60
C GLY A 171 23.76 0.52 21.87
#